data_1dc98c60d651fdd651890a99b01b816b
#
_entry.id   1dc98c60d651fdd651890a99b01b816b
#
_cell.length_a   1.000
_cell.length_b   1.000
_cell.length_c   1.000
_cell.angle_alpha   90.00
_cell.angle_beta   90.00
_cell.angle_gamma   90.00
#
_symmetry.space_group_name_H-M   'P 1'
#
loop_
_entity.id
_entity.type
_entity.pdbx_description
1 polymer ?
#
loop_
_entity_poly.entity_id
_entity_poly.type
_entity_poly.pdbx_seq_one_letter_code
_entity_poly.pdbx_strand_id
1 'polypeptide(L)'
;MFINFDVQNTSLATLKKNNFINQNIILIVSEAFEESLQKSFFNQNNVVIFYTSNNYPNRKNLHDIKTFNKHININKFIDEVTTFFAKNSIIYGDIKVQGEKIINNKTEKEIPLTPLEKDILTLLIDQQETDKNLLLESVLKIKKETETKTIESHLTRIRNKLSKINSKLKIISKGNKIFLKFLL
;
A
#
# COMPACT_ATOMS: atom_id res chain seq x y z
N MET A 1 -13.82 3.39 10.87
CA MET A 1 -13.04 3.17 9.63
C MET A 1 -13.66 2.00 8.89
N PHE A 2 -14.26 2.21 7.74
CA PHE A 2 -14.81 1.12 6.92
C PHE A 2 -13.68 0.59 6.05
N ILE A 3 -13.32 -0.68 6.21
CA ILE A 3 -12.38 -1.35 5.33
C ILE A 3 -13.21 -1.90 4.18
N ASN A 4 -13.04 -1.34 2.99
CA ASN A 4 -13.61 -1.90 1.78
C ASN A 4 -12.68 -3.02 1.29
N PHE A 5 -13.22 -4.22 1.17
CA PHE A 5 -12.56 -5.34 0.54
C PHE A 5 -13.08 -5.50 -0.88
N ASP A 6 -12.19 -5.50 -1.85
CA ASP A 6 -12.50 -5.99 -3.19
C ASP A 6 -12.32 -7.51 -3.18
N VAL A 7 -13.43 -8.25 -3.17
CA VAL A 7 -13.43 -9.71 -3.09
C VAL A 7 -13.44 -10.29 -4.50
N GLN A 8 -12.33 -10.90 -4.88
CA GLN A 8 -12.20 -11.57 -6.17
C GLN A 8 -12.01 -13.07 -5.95
N ASN A 9 -12.85 -13.88 -6.60
CA ASN A 9 -12.62 -15.32 -6.69
C ASN A 9 -11.63 -15.56 -7.83
N THR A 10 -10.39 -15.87 -7.47
CA THR A 10 -9.29 -15.94 -8.44
C THR A 10 -8.57 -17.27 -8.37
N SER A 11 -8.09 -17.74 -9.52
CA SER A 11 -7.24 -18.93 -9.59
C SER A 11 -5.78 -18.59 -9.30
N LEU A 12 -4.99 -19.57 -8.89
CA LEU A 12 -3.55 -19.44 -8.71
C LEU A 12 -2.84 -18.96 -9.99
N ALA A 13 -3.31 -19.39 -11.15
CA ALA A 13 -2.78 -18.96 -12.45
C ALA A 13 -3.00 -17.46 -12.68
N THR A 14 -4.14 -16.93 -12.26
CA THR A 14 -4.47 -15.51 -12.34
C THR A 14 -3.62 -14.69 -11.37
N LEU A 15 -3.42 -15.18 -10.13
CA LEU A 15 -2.53 -14.53 -9.16
C LEU A 15 -1.09 -14.42 -9.67
N LYS A 16 -0.60 -15.44 -10.40
CA LYS A 16 0.74 -15.43 -10.99
C LYS A 16 0.87 -14.47 -12.19
N LYS A 17 -0.21 -14.23 -12.93
CA LYS A 17 -0.21 -13.35 -14.12
C LYS A 17 -0.39 -11.88 -13.76
N ASN A 18 -1.11 -11.58 -12.68
CA ASN A 18 -1.35 -10.21 -12.26
C ASN A 18 -0.12 -9.67 -11.54
N ASN A 19 0.40 -8.55 -12.02
CA ASN A 19 1.49 -7.81 -11.37
C ASN A 19 0.93 -7.03 -10.17
N PHE A 20 0.62 -7.74 -9.07
CA PHE A 20 0.33 -7.08 -7.81
C PHE A 20 1.64 -6.53 -7.23
N ILE A 21 1.70 -5.24 -7.03
CA ILE A 21 2.86 -4.56 -6.42
C ILE A 21 2.34 -3.57 -5.38
N ASN A 22 2.92 -3.59 -4.18
CA ASN A 22 2.55 -2.71 -3.07
C ASN A 22 1.08 -2.81 -2.63
N GLN A 23 0.48 -3.99 -2.76
CA GLN A 23 -0.92 -4.25 -2.41
C GLN A 23 -1.06 -4.83 -1.01
N ASN A 24 -2.18 -4.54 -0.35
CA ASN A 24 -2.63 -5.24 0.84
C ASN A 24 -3.56 -6.39 0.42
N ILE A 25 -3.09 -7.62 0.54
CA ILE A 25 -3.77 -8.80 0.01
C ILE A 25 -4.17 -9.73 1.15
N ILE A 26 -5.43 -10.14 1.17
CA ILE A 26 -5.90 -11.22 2.03
C ILE A 26 -6.22 -12.41 1.15
N LEU A 27 -5.50 -13.50 1.36
CA LEU A 27 -5.74 -14.77 0.68
C LEU A 27 -6.55 -15.68 1.59
N ILE A 28 -7.71 -16.11 1.11
CA ILE A 28 -8.54 -17.12 1.80
C ILE A 28 -8.34 -18.45 1.09
N VAL A 29 -7.78 -19.42 1.78
CA VAL A 29 -7.35 -20.68 1.17
C VAL A 29 -7.80 -21.89 1.98
N SER A 30 -8.12 -22.98 1.26
CA SER A 30 -8.50 -24.27 1.90
C SER A 30 -7.30 -25.19 2.15
N GLU A 31 -6.22 -25.02 1.37
CA GLU A 31 -5.02 -25.87 1.40
C GLU A 31 -3.75 -25.03 1.35
N ALA A 32 -2.62 -25.63 1.73
CA ALA A 32 -1.33 -24.97 1.61
C ALA A 32 -0.92 -24.85 0.14
N PHE A 33 -0.95 -23.62 -0.40
CA PHE A 33 -0.65 -23.35 -1.80
C PHE A 33 0.49 -22.35 -2.00
N GLU A 34 1.01 -21.78 -0.90
CA GLU A 34 2.02 -20.70 -0.97
C GLU A 34 3.32 -21.14 -1.65
N GLU A 35 3.64 -22.45 -1.61
CA GLU A 35 4.83 -22.98 -2.28
C GLU A 35 4.84 -22.74 -3.79
N SER A 36 3.65 -22.59 -4.35
CA SER A 36 3.48 -22.30 -5.77
C SER A 36 3.59 -20.82 -6.11
N LEU A 37 3.56 -19.92 -5.12
CA LEU A 37 3.76 -18.49 -5.31
C LEU A 37 5.26 -18.15 -5.17
N GLN A 38 5.73 -17.26 -6.04
CA GLN A 38 7.12 -16.79 -6.01
C GLN A 38 7.36 -15.93 -4.76
N LYS A 39 8.57 -16.02 -4.18
CA LYS A 39 8.99 -15.14 -3.07
C LYS A 39 8.81 -13.66 -3.40
N SER A 40 8.98 -13.26 -4.66
CA SER A 40 8.76 -11.89 -5.12
C SER A 40 7.34 -11.39 -4.86
N PHE A 41 6.33 -12.25 -4.97
CA PHE A 41 4.93 -11.88 -4.66
C PHE A 41 4.79 -11.43 -3.20
N PHE A 42 5.38 -12.17 -2.26
CA PHE A 42 5.32 -11.84 -0.84
C PHE A 42 6.20 -10.63 -0.47
N ASN A 43 7.36 -10.48 -1.14
CA ASN A 43 8.26 -9.36 -0.90
C ASN A 43 7.72 -8.02 -1.44
N GLN A 44 6.85 -8.07 -2.44
CA GLN A 44 6.27 -6.89 -3.08
C GLN A 44 4.92 -6.49 -2.51
N ASN A 45 4.29 -7.34 -1.69
CA ASN A 45 2.95 -7.13 -1.18
C ASN A 45 2.86 -7.43 0.32
N ASN A 46 1.89 -6.77 0.98
CA ASN A 46 1.53 -7.10 2.35
C ASN A 46 0.48 -8.22 2.30
N VAL A 47 0.87 -9.43 2.65
CA VAL A 47 0.00 -10.60 2.50
C VAL A 47 -0.45 -11.14 3.84
N VAL A 48 -1.76 -11.30 3.99
CA VAL A 48 -2.40 -12.02 5.08
C VAL A 48 -3.00 -13.29 4.52
N ILE A 49 -2.75 -14.43 5.13
CA ILE A 49 -3.31 -15.72 4.70
C ILE A 49 -4.28 -16.22 5.77
N PHE A 50 -5.52 -16.48 5.34
CA PHE A 50 -6.54 -17.09 6.15
C PHE A 50 -6.80 -18.53 5.69
N TYR A 51 -6.49 -19.50 6.54
CA TYR A 51 -6.74 -20.92 6.26
C TYR A 51 -8.13 -21.32 6.72
N THR A 52 -8.90 -21.91 5.82
CA THR A 52 -10.23 -22.45 6.13
C THR A 52 -10.20 -23.92 6.57
N SER A 53 -9.09 -24.62 6.36
CA SER A 53 -8.87 -26.01 6.81
C SER A 53 -8.06 -26.08 8.10
N ASN A 54 -8.19 -27.20 8.82
CA ASN A 54 -7.43 -27.43 10.05
C ASN A 54 -5.97 -27.86 9.79
N ASN A 55 -5.61 -28.18 8.55
CA ASN A 55 -4.25 -28.56 8.14
C ASN A 55 -3.42 -27.31 7.87
N TYR A 56 -2.97 -26.69 8.91
CA TYR A 56 -2.15 -25.51 8.88
C TYR A 56 -0.66 -25.90 8.82
N PRO A 57 0.09 -25.49 7.79
CA PRO A 57 1.53 -25.74 7.76
C PRO A 57 2.22 -24.88 8.82
N ASN A 58 2.93 -25.54 9.72
CA ASN A 58 3.69 -24.88 10.80
C ASN A 58 4.94 -24.25 10.21
N ARG A 59 4.81 -23.01 9.69
CA ARG A 59 5.94 -22.30 9.04
C ARG A 59 6.53 -21.25 9.94
N LYS A 60 7.78 -21.47 10.33
CA LYS A 60 8.56 -20.56 11.19
C LYS A 60 9.26 -19.41 10.43
N ASN A 61 9.22 -19.33 9.09
CA ASN A 61 10.23 -18.58 8.33
C ASN A 61 9.74 -17.56 7.32
N LEU A 62 8.49 -17.11 7.38
CA LEU A 62 8.03 -16.01 6.52
C LEU A 62 7.79 -14.79 7.39
N HIS A 63 8.80 -13.93 7.50
CA HIS A 63 8.83 -12.78 8.42
C HIS A 63 7.73 -11.73 8.19
N ASP A 64 7.12 -11.67 7.02
CA ASP A 64 6.19 -10.62 6.63
C ASP A 64 4.78 -11.13 6.25
N ILE A 65 4.44 -12.36 6.65
CA ILE A 65 3.11 -12.94 6.39
C ILE A 65 2.39 -13.18 7.70
N LYS A 66 1.22 -12.58 7.85
CA LYS A 66 0.30 -12.87 8.95
C LYS A 66 -0.62 -14.01 8.55
N THR A 67 -0.69 -15.06 9.36
CA THR A 67 -1.53 -16.22 9.11
C THR A 67 -2.63 -16.37 10.18
N PHE A 68 -3.80 -16.81 9.77
CA PHE A 68 -4.93 -17.09 10.63
C PHE A 68 -5.52 -18.45 10.32
N ASN A 69 -6.15 -19.05 11.30
CA ASN A 69 -6.90 -20.29 11.14
C ASN A 69 -8.43 -20.05 11.32
N LYS A 70 -9.21 -21.09 11.04
CA LYS A 70 -10.68 -21.08 11.01
C LYS A 70 -11.38 -20.55 12.29
N HIS A 71 -10.75 -20.60 13.44
CA HIS A 71 -11.38 -20.31 14.73
C HIS A 71 -11.02 -18.92 15.30
N ILE A 72 -10.92 -17.90 14.45
CA ILE A 72 -10.70 -16.54 14.93
C ILE A 72 -12.02 -15.77 15.05
N ASN A 73 -12.18 -15.02 16.14
CA ASN A 73 -13.26 -14.05 16.24
C ASN A 73 -13.10 -12.97 15.18
N ILE A 74 -14.19 -12.61 14.49
CA ILE A 74 -14.15 -11.66 13.36
C ILE A 74 -13.60 -10.29 13.78
N ASN A 75 -13.95 -9.76 14.93
CA ASN A 75 -13.43 -8.47 15.40
C ASN A 75 -11.92 -8.55 15.63
N LYS A 76 -11.46 -9.62 16.29
CA LYS A 76 -10.03 -9.86 16.49
C LYS A 76 -9.30 -10.02 15.15
N PHE A 77 -9.88 -10.70 14.18
CA PHE A 77 -9.33 -10.81 12.82
C PHE A 77 -9.17 -9.44 12.17
N ILE A 78 -10.22 -8.62 12.19
CA ILE A 78 -10.20 -7.26 11.62
C ILE A 78 -9.12 -6.40 12.30
N ASP A 79 -9.05 -6.41 13.62
CA ASP A 79 -8.08 -5.61 14.38
C ASP A 79 -6.64 -6.04 14.07
N GLU A 80 -6.36 -7.34 14.03
CA GLU A 80 -5.02 -7.86 13.75
C GLU A 80 -4.60 -7.63 12.30
N VAL A 81 -5.51 -7.78 11.33
CA VAL A 81 -5.24 -7.50 9.91
C VAL A 81 -5.00 -6.01 9.69
N THR A 82 -5.83 -5.17 10.29
CA THR A 82 -5.65 -3.70 10.21
C THR A 82 -4.31 -3.27 10.80
N THR A 83 -3.96 -3.82 11.95
CA THR A 83 -2.67 -3.54 12.61
C THR A 83 -1.50 -4.03 11.76
N PHE A 84 -1.60 -5.21 11.16
CA PHE A 84 -0.59 -5.78 10.29
C PHE A 84 -0.35 -4.88 9.06
N PHE A 85 -1.40 -4.50 8.35
CA PHE A 85 -1.27 -3.62 7.17
C PHE A 85 -0.80 -2.21 7.54
N ALA A 86 -1.19 -1.69 8.69
CA ALA A 86 -0.72 -0.38 9.17
C ALA A 86 0.78 -0.38 9.51
N LYS A 87 1.32 -1.50 10.00
CA LYS A 87 2.75 -1.64 10.33
C LYS A 87 3.64 -1.86 9.12
N ASN A 88 3.10 -2.43 8.05
CA ASN A 88 3.87 -2.77 6.87
C ASN A 88 4.11 -1.54 6.00
N SER A 89 5.23 -1.57 5.33
CA SER A 89 5.73 -0.43 4.57
C SER A 89 5.54 -0.61 3.07
N ILE A 90 5.25 0.49 2.40
CA ILE A 90 5.28 0.60 0.93
C ILE A 90 6.66 1.12 0.54
N ILE A 91 7.38 0.38 -0.30
CA ILE A 91 8.70 0.79 -0.81
C ILE A 91 8.57 1.17 -2.29
N TYR A 92 9.05 2.37 -2.63
CA TYR A 92 9.10 2.85 -4.02
C TYR A 92 10.35 3.70 -4.25
N GLY A 93 11.20 3.26 -5.17
CA GLY A 93 12.48 3.91 -5.44
C GLY A 93 13.39 3.96 -4.20
N ASP A 94 13.72 5.14 -3.76
CA ASP A 94 14.56 5.38 -2.58
C ASP A 94 13.76 5.68 -1.30
N ILE A 95 12.44 5.60 -1.35
CA ILE A 95 11.59 5.87 -0.20
C ILE A 95 10.87 4.63 0.32
N LYS A 96 10.60 4.65 1.61
CA LYS A 96 9.75 3.74 2.34
C LYS A 96 8.69 4.55 3.08
N VAL A 97 7.40 4.26 2.83
CA VAL A 97 6.29 4.79 3.63
C VAL A 97 5.90 3.74 4.66
N GLN A 98 6.05 4.06 5.94
CA GLN A 98 5.77 3.15 7.06
C GLN A 98 4.94 3.87 8.13
N GLY A 99 3.72 3.39 8.38
CA GLY A 99 2.79 4.09 9.26
C GLY A 99 2.53 5.51 8.75
N GLU A 100 2.75 6.51 9.59
CA GLU A 100 2.64 7.94 9.26
C GLU A 100 4.02 8.60 9.05
N LYS A 101 4.96 7.89 8.45
CA LYS A 101 6.30 8.38 8.18
C LYS A 101 6.73 8.04 6.76
N ILE A 102 7.53 8.92 6.17
CA ILE A 102 8.30 8.66 4.96
C ILE A 102 9.79 8.60 5.34
N ILE A 103 10.46 7.59 4.86
CA ILE A 103 11.87 7.30 5.17
C ILE A 103 12.62 7.17 3.85
N ASN A 104 13.80 7.77 3.75
CA ASN A 104 14.69 7.51 2.63
C ASN A 104 15.56 6.29 2.97
N ASN A 105 15.46 5.21 2.18
CA ASN A 105 16.14 3.95 2.42
C ASN A 105 17.68 4.03 2.34
N LYS A 106 18.23 5.10 1.71
CA LYS A 106 19.68 5.28 1.57
C LYS A 106 20.27 6.14 2.68
N THR A 107 19.55 7.18 3.08
CA THR A 107 20.04 8.16 4.06
C THR A 107 19.46 7.95 5.46
N GLU A 108 18.49 7.05 5.61
CA GLU A 108 17.73 6.76 6.82
C GLU A 108 17.03 7.99 7.43
N LYS A 109 17.00 9.11 6.71
CA LYS A 109 16.25 10.29 7.11
C LYS A 109 14.76 10.00 7.07
N GLU A 110 14.07 10.34 8.14
CA GLU A 110 12.62 10.18 8.25
C GLU A 110 11.91 11.51 8.52
N ILE A 111 10.69 11.65 8.03
CA ILE A 111 9.81 12.79 8.28
C ILE A 111 8.37 12.28 8.44
N PRO A 112 7.60 12.81 9.40
CA PRO A 112 6.20 12.45 9.57
C PRO A 112 5.36 12.93 8.37
N LEU A 113 4.36 12.12 8.00
CA LEU A 113 3.28 12.44 7.06
C LEU A 113 1.99 12.65 7.84
N THR A 114 1.17 13.59 7.40
CA THR A 114 -0.23 13.58 7.83
C THR A 114 -0.96 12.41 7.18
N PRO A 115 -2.08 11.91 7.74
CA PRO A 115 -2.87 10.85 7.12
C PRO A 115 -3.18 11.14 5.65
N LEU A 116 -3.60 12.37 5.34
CA LEU A 116 -3.92 12.79 3.99
C LEU A 116 -2.72 12.80 3.04
N GLU A 117 -1.54 13.25 3.49
CA GLU A 117 -0.31 13.21 2.70
C GLU A 117 0.13 11.77 2.41
N LYS A 118 -0.06 10.87 3.40
CA LYS A 118 0.18 9.44 3.22
C LYS A 118 -0.74 8.86 2.15
N ASP A 119 -2.04 9.13 2.23
CA ASP A 119 -3.03 8.60 1.28
C ASP A 119 -2.75 9.10 -0.15
N ILE A 120 -2.45 10.40 -0.31
CA ILE A 120 -2.05 10.97 -1.60
C ILE A 120 -0.78 10.30 -2.13
N LEU A 121 0.25 10.16 -1.30
CA LEU A 121 1.52 9.56 -1.72
C LEU A 121 1.37 8.09 -2.06
N THR A 122 0.57 7.35 -1.29
CA THR A 122 0.27 5.93 -1.55
C THR A 122 -0.43 5.76 -2.89
N LEU A 123 -1.45 6.57 -3.18
CA LEU A 123 -2.16 6.53 -4.45
C LEU A 123 -1.26 6.89 -5.63
N LEU A 124 -0.37 7.89 -5.46
CA LEU A 124 0.62 8.24 -6.48
C LEU A 124 1.65 7.13 -6.73
N ILE A 125 2.05 6.41 -5.70
CA ILE A 125 2.95 5.25 -5.82
C ILE A 125 2.26 4.12 -6.58
N ASP A 126 0.99 3.87 -6.31
CA ASP A 126 0.21 2.82 -6.94
C ASP A 126 -0.05 3.09 -8.44
N GLN A 127 -0.50 4.29 -8.75
CA GLN A 127 -0.91 4.65 -10.11
C GLN A 127 0.20 5.24 -10.99
N GLN A 128 1.26 5.83 -10.38
CA GLN A 128 2.35 6.57 -11.00
C GLN A 128 1.93 7.80 -11.83
N GLU A 129 0.74 7.78 -12.40
CA GLU A 129 0.06 8.90 -13.07
C GLU A 129 -1.39 8.93 -12.59
N THR A 130 -1.88 10.10 -12.20
CA THR A 130 -3.27 10.27 -11.78
C THR A 130 -3.81 11.65 -12.18
N ASP A 131 -5.14 11.79 -12.19
CA ASP A 131 -5.81 13.04 -12.42
C ASP A 131 -6.05 13.78 -11.09
N LYS A 132 -5.93 15.12 -11.08
CA LYS A 132 -6.21 15.94 -9.89
C LYS A 132 -7.63 15.73 -9.35
N ASN A 133 -8.60 15.54 -10.27
CA ASN A 133 -9.99 15.30 -9.87
C ASN A 133 -10.15 13.94 -9.18
N LEU A 134 -9.44 12.92 -9.68
CA LEU A 134 -9.43 11.60 -9.03
C LEU A 134 -8.85 11.67 -7.62
N LEU A 135 -7.77 12.43 -7.42
CA LEU A 135 -7.22 12.68 -6.08
C LEU A 135 -8.21 13.41 -5.16
N LEU A 136 -8.95 14.41 -5.70
CA LEU A 136 -9.98 15.12 -4.94
C LEU A 136 -11.08 14.18 -4.47
N GLU A 137 -11.58 13.35 -5.37
CA GLU A 137 -12.70 12.45 -5.10
C GLU A 137 -12.28 11.28 -4.18
N SER A 138 -11.16 10.63 -4.47
CA SER A 138 -10.76 9.40 -3.78
C SER A 138 -10.13 9.66 -2.41
N VAL A 139 -9.34 10.72 -2.27
CA VAL A 139 -8.57 10.99 -1.05
C VAL A 139 -9.20 12.09 -0.20
N LEU A 140 -9.57 13.21 -0.81
CA LEU A 140 -10.14 14.34 -0.08
C LEU A 140 -11.66 14.24 0.14
N LYS A 141 -12.35 13.34 -0.58
CA LYS A 141 -13.82 13.18 -0.55
C LYS A 141 -14.58 14.47 -0.84
N ILE A 142 -13.98 15.38 -1.61
CA ILE A 142 -14.51 16.69 -1.98
C ILE A 142 -15.08 16.60 -3.40
N LYS A 143 -16.27 17.18 -3.61
CA LYS A 143 -16.90 17.26 -4.95
C LYS A 143 -16.15 18.22 -5.86
N LYS A 144 -16.15 17.95 -7.16
CA LYS A 144 -15.35 18.55 -8.25
C LYS A 144 -15.25 20.08 -8.34
N GLU A 145 -16.11 20.85 -7.69
CA GLU A 145 -16.25 22.28 -7.98
C GLU A 145 -15.43 23.21 -7.07
N THR A 146 -14.78 22.67 -6.05
CA THR A 146 -14.18 23.51 -5.02
C THR A 146 -12.72 23.17 -4.78
N GLU A 147 -11.72 23.57 -5.43
CA GLU A 147 -10.35 23.64 -4.89
C GLU A 147 -9.26 22.68 -5.42
N THR A 148 -8.92 22.81 -6.69
CA THR A 148 -7.58 22.41 -7.17
C THR A 148 -6.44 23.04 -6.36
N LYS A 149 -6.66 24.19 -5.72
CA LYS A 149 -5.68 24.85 -4.82
C LYS A 149 -5.34 24.00 -3.59
N THR A 150 -6.30 23.29 -3.03
CA THR A 150 -6.07 22.43 -1.85
C THR A 150 -5.13 21.26 -2.18
N ILE A 151 -5.32 20.61 -3.33
CA ILE A 151 -4.40 19.53 -3.77
C ILE A 151 -2.99 20.04 -3.95
N GLU A 152 -2.80 21.15 -4.65
CA GLU A 152 -1.45 21.70 -4.89
C GLU A 152 -0.75 22.05 -3.57
N SER A 153 -1.49 22.50 -2.57
CA SER A 153 -0.93 22.74 -1.23
C SER A 153 -0.40 21.44 -0.59
N HIS A 154 -1.15 20.34 -0.67
CA HIS A 154 -0.72 19.04 -0.16
C HIS A 154 0.45 18.47 -0.98
N LEU A 155 0.39 18.54 -2.31
CA LEU A 155 1.49 18.13 -3.19
C LEU A 155 2.76 18.91 -2.90
N THR A 156 2.65 20.21 -2.63
CA THR A 156 3.78 21.05 -2.27
C THR A 156 4.40 20.62 -0.95
N ARG A 157 3.58 20.32 0.07
CA ARG A 157 4.09 19.78 1.34
C ARG A 157 4.80 18.44 1.17
N ILE A 158 4.25 17.53 0.36
CA ILE A 158 4.89 16.24 0.07
C ILE A 158 6.21 16.45 -0.68
N ARG A 159 6.25 17.32 -1.71
CA ARG A 159 7.49 17.67 -2.43
C ARG A 159 8.57 18.19 -1.48
N ASN A 160 8.19 19.08 -0.56
CA ASN A 160 9.12 19.62 0.44
C ASN A 160 9.64 18.52 1.39
N LYS A 161 8.79 17.56 1.78
CA LYS A 161 9.20 16.42 2.62
C LYS A 161 10.13 15.48 1.87
N LEU A 162 9.83 15.16 0.61
CA LEU A 162 10.72 14.37 -0.25
C LEU A 162 12.10 15.04 -0.42
N SER A 163 12.13 16.36 -0.61
CA SER A 163 13.38 17.13 -0.70
C SER A 163 14.18 17.10 0.60
N LYS A 164 13.53 17.25 1.76
CA LYS A 164 14.18 17.23 3.07
C LYS A 164 14.85 15.90 3.42
N ILE A 165 14.28 14.78 2.95
CA ILE A 165 14.90 13.45 3.09
C ILE A 165 15.89 13.13 1.97
N ASN A 166 16.18 14.08 1.08
CA ASN A 166 17.07 13.93 -0.08
C ASN A 166 16.61 12.79 -1.03
N SER A 167 15.31 12.63 -1.23
CA SER A 167 14.77 11.66 -2.17
C SER A 167 14.93 12.12 -3.62
N LYS A 168 15.26 11.17 -4.49
CA LYS A 168 15.25 11.36 -5.96
C LYS A 168 13.84 11.29 -6.56
N LEU A 169 12.85 10.95 -5.76
CA LEU A 169 11.45 10.89 -6.19
C LEU A 169 10.90 12.32 -6.38
N LYS A 170 10.25 12.55 -7.52
CA LYS A 170 9.65 13.84 -7.87
C LYS A 170 8.18 13.70 -8.21
N ILE A 171 7.38 14.62 -7.67
CA ILE A 171 5.97 14.79 -8.04
C ILE A 171 5.86 15.96 -9.00
N ILE A 172 5.41 15.70 -10.22
CA ILE A 172 5.31 16.68 -11.30
C ILE A 172 3.85 16.89 -11.64
N SER A 173 3.38 18.13 -11.63
CA SER A 173 2.04 18.51 -12.11
C SER A 173 2.14 19.08 -13.52
N LYS A 174 1.33 18.58 -14.46
CA LYS A 174 1.16 19.10 -15.81
C LYS A 174 -0.32 19.21 -16.14
N GLY A 175 -0.84 20.45 -16.19
CA GLY A 175 -2.27 20.67 -16.34
C GLY A 175 -3.06 19.99 -15.22
N ASN A 176 -3.99 19.11 -15.60
CA ASN A 176 -4.82 18.35 -14.64
C ASN A 176 -4.18 17.02 -14.18
N LYS A 177 -3.03 16.64 -14.77
CA LYS A 177 -2.35 15.37 -14.45
C LYS A 177 -1.20 15.56 -13.48
N ILE A 178 -0.99 14.55 -12.64
CA ILE A 178 0.09 14.43 -11.66
C ILE A 178 0.86 13.17 -11.96
N PHE A 179 2.18 13.28 -12.00
CA PHE A 179 3.10 12.19 -12.30
C PHE A 179 4.05 11.98 -11.12
N LEU A 180 4.28 10.75 -10.78
CA LEU A 180 5.34 10.34 -9.87
C LEU A 180 6.52 9.82 -10.70
N LYS A 181 7.69 10.44 -10.59
CA LYS A 181 8.90 10.06 -11.35
C LYS A 181 10.09 9.88 -10.43
N PHE A 182 10.85 8.84 -10.68
CA PHE A 182 12.13 8.61 -10.02
C PHE A 182 13.26 9.09 -10.95
N LEU A 183 14.09 10.01 -10.46
CA LEU A 183 15.27 10.48 -11.19
C LEU A 183 16.42 9.50 -10.96
N LEU A 184 16.92 8.91 -12.02
CA LEU A 184 18.07 8.01 -12.01
C LEU A 184 19.38 8.72 -11.66
#